data_8ae52db937a2141942d827901effde30
#
_entry.id   8ae52db937a2141942d827901effde30
#
_cell.length_a   1.000
_cell.length_b   1.000
_cell.length_c   1.000
_cell.angle_alpha   90.00
_cell.angle_beta   90.00
_cell.angle_gamma   90.00
#
_symmetry.space_group_name_H-M   'P 1'
#
loop_
_entity.id
_entity.type
_entity.pdbx_description
1 polymer ?
#
loop_
_entity_poly.entity_id
_entity_poly.type
_entity_poly.pdbx_seq_one_letter_code
_entity_poly.pdbx_strand_id
1 'polypeptide(L)'
;MNQAITMHGWAGDASNWRHWREELMALGWHWSDGERGYGNLPPRSPSWHPEPGRRLLIAHSLGLHLLPSSVLETATDVVLLGSFGRFVPSDRAGRAIRAGLAGMASALGSSEERGMLERFLTRAAQPLPLSAL
;
A
#
# COMPACT_ATOMS: atom_id res chain seq x y z
N MET A 1 -15.38 -11.59 16.11
CA MET A 1 -15.68 -11.00 14.79
C MET A 1 -14.45 -11.09 13.89
N ASN A 2 -14.58 -11.63 12.66
CA ASN A 2 -13.46 -11.65 11.71
C ASN A 2 -13.27 -10.25 11.11
N GLN A 3 -12.03 -9.79 11.04
CA GLN A 3 -11.69 -8.43 10.63
C GLN A 3 -10.61 -8.45 9.55
N ALA A 4 -10.73 -7.58 8.55
CA ALA A 4 -9.72 -7.36 7.54
C ALA A 4 -9.28 -5.89 7.56
N ILE A 5 -7.97 -5.67 7.60
CA ILE A 5 -7.34 -4.36 7.40
C ILE A 5 -6.52 -4.43 6.12
N THR A 6 -6.59 -3.37 5.32
CA THR A 6 -5.80 -3.24 4.11
C THR A 6 -5.01 -1.94 4.09
N MET A 7 -3.89 -1.94 3.36
CA MET A 7 -3.13 -0.74 3.08
C MET A 7 -2.54 -0.80 1.67
N HIS A 8 -2.82 0.25 0.90
CA HIS A 8 -2.28 0.42 -0.46
C HIS A 8 -0.80 0.82 -0.46
N GLY A 9 -0.15 0.72 -1.60
CA GLY A 9 1.22 1.15 -1.81
C GLY A 9 1.36 2.65 -2.11
N TRP A 10 2.59 3.08 -2.41
CA TRP A 10 2.87 4.46 -2.80
C TRP A 10 2.12 4.83 -4.08
N ALA A 11 1.57 6.04 -4.11
CA ALA A 11 0.74 6.61 -5.19
C ALA A 11 -0.58 5.84 -5.45
N GLY A 12 -0.97 4.89 -4.60
CA GLY A 12 -2.27 4.23 -4.64
C GLY A 12 -3.29 4.89 -3.71
N ASP A 13 -4.47 4.32 -3.64
CA ASP A 13 -5.52 4.69 -2.70
C ASP A 13 -6.39 3.49 -2.30
N ALA A 14 -7.29 3.70 -1.36
CA ALA A 14 -8.15 2.64 -0.82
C ALA A 14 -9.15 2.06 -1.84
N SER A 15 -9.41 2.74 -2.96
CA SER A 15 -10.31 2.23 -4.01
C SER A 15 -9.79 0.97 -4.69
N ASN A 16 -8.47 0.75 -4.67
CA ASN A 16 -7.82 -0.44 -5.21
C ASN A 16 -8.31 -1.73 -4.56
N TRP A 17 -8.88 -1.64 -3.36
CA TRP A 17 -9.35 -2.79 -2.59
C TRP A 17 -10.83 -3.11 -2.81
N ARG A 18 -11.54 -2.43 -3.70
CA ARG A 18 -13.00 -2.56 -3.85
C ARG A 18 -13.46 -4.01 -3.99
N HIS A 19 -12.86 -4.78 -4.89
CA HIS A 19 -13.24 -6.19 -5.10
C HIS A 19 -12.95 -7.07 -3.88
N TRP A 20 -11.80 -6.90 -3.24
CA TRP A 20 -11.44 -7.62 -2.03
C TRP A 20 -12.42 -7.33 -0.89
N ARG A 21 -12.81 -6.07 -0.75
CA ARG A 21 -13.77 -5.62 0.24
C ARG A 21 -15.13 -6.27 0.01
N GLU A 22 -15.65 -6.22 -1.22
CA GLU A 22 -16.93 -6.80 -1.58
C GLU A 22 -16.99 -8.29 -1.25
N GLU A 23 -15.97 -9.06 -1.63
CA GLU A 23 -15.87 -10.50 -1.37
C GLU A 23 -15.77 -10.83 0.12
N LEU A 24 -14.88 -10.16 0.85
CA LEU A 24 -14.72 -10.45 2.28
C LEU A 24 -15.92 -10.01 3.10
N MET A 25 -16.55 -8.89 2.78
CA MET A 25 -17.78 -8.46 3.44
C MET A 25 -18.95 -9.42 3.17
N ALA A 26 -19.05 -9.98 1.96
CA ALA A 26 -20.03 -11.03 1.65
C ALA A 26 -19.80 -12.31 2.47
N LEU A 27 -18.56 -12.58 2.88
CA LEU A 27 -18.19 -13.66 3.79
C LEU A 27 -18.33 -13.31 5.28
N GLY A 28 -18.90 -12.15 5.61
CA GLY A 28 -19.14 -11.71 6.98
C GLY A 28 -17.92 -11.11 7.70
N TRP A 29 -16.89 -10.70 6.96
CA TRP A 29 -15.75 -10.00 7.53
C TRP A 29 -16.04 -8.51 7.72
N HIS A 30 -15.61 -7.95 8.84
CA HIS A 30 -15.56 -6.51 9.03
C HIS A 30 -14.34 -5.94 8.32
N TRP A 31 -14.55 -4.92 7.49
CA TRP A 31 -13.51 -4.33 6.65
C TRP A 31 -13.12 -2.94 7.10
N SER A 32 -11.80 -2.65 7.10
CA SER A 32 -11.24 -1.34 7.38
C SER A 32 -10.06 -1.04 6.43
N ASP A 33 -10.14 0.08 5.71
CA ASP A 33 -9.06 0.54 4.84
C ASP A 33 -8.12 1.48 5.57
N GLY A 34 -6.81 1.28 5.40
CA GLY A 34 -5.83 2.34 5.57
C GLY A 34 -5.79 3.22 4.32
N GLU A 35 -5.61 4.53 4.54
CA GLU A 35 -5.49 5.51 3.45
C GLU A 35 -4.38 6.51 3.78
N ARG A 36 -3.44 6.68 2.87
CA ARG A 36 -2.31 7.61 3.05
C ARG A 36 -2.65 9.03 2.64
N GLY A 37 -3.63 9.22 1.73
CA GLY A 37 -4.04 10.53 1.26
C GLY A 37 -3.18 11.08 0.13
N TYR A 38 -2.68 10.23 -0.75
CA TYR A 38 -1.95 10.68 -1.95
C TYR A 38 -2.85 11.34 -2.99
N GLY A 39 -4.12 10.97 -3.02
CA GLY A 39 -5.14 11.52 -3.92
C GLY A 39 -6.22 12.31 -3.19
N ASN A 40 -7.46 12.10 -3.59
CA ASN A 40 -8.61 12.85 -3.06
C ASN A 40 -9.24 12.26 -1.80
N LEU A 41 -8.82 11.04 -1.39
CA LEU A 41 -9.34 10.42 -0.19
C LEU A 41 -8.62 10.95 1.05
N PRO A 42 -9.34 11.24 2.15
CA PRO A 42 -8.71 11.70 3.38
C PRO A 42 -7.88 10.58 4.04
N PRO A 43 -6.73 10.89 4.65
CA PRO A 43 -5.94 9.92 5.37
C PRO A 43 -6.72 9.20 6.47
N ARG A 44 -6.52 7.89 6.58
CA ARG A 44 -7.10 7.04 7.63
C ARG A 44 -6.05 6.05 8.12
N SER A 45 -5.85 5.98 9.42
CA SER A 45 -5.05 4.96 10.07
C SER A 45 -5.98 3.89 10.64
N PRO A 46 -5.97 2.65 10.11
CA PRO A 46 -6.86 1.62 10.59
C PRO A 46 -6.40 1.05 11.92
N SER A 47 -7.34 0.51 12.68
CA SER A 47 -7.07 -0.24 13.91
C SER A 47 -8.03 -1.42 14.02
N TRP A 48 -7.59 -2.47 14.73
CA TRP A 48 -8.46 -3.60 15.00
C TRP A 48 -9.55 -3.24 15.99
N HIS A 49 -10.75 -3.75 15.75
CA HIS A 49 -11.80 -3.72 16.75
C HIS A 49 -11.42 -4.63 17.93
N PRO A 50 -11.77 -4.30 19.18
CA PRO A 50 -11.37 -5.09 20.35
C PRO A 50 -11.96 -6.49 20.42
N GLU A 51 -13.03 -6.77 19.69
CA GLU A 51 -13.66 -8.10 19.69
C GLU A 51 -12.71 -9.21 19.20
N PRO A 52 -12.73 -10.38 19.86
CA PRO A 52 -11.93 -11.51 19.44
C PRO A 52 -12.37 -12.05 18.06
N GLY A 53 -11.40 -12.59 17.31
CA GLY A 53 -11.61 -13.17 15.99
C GLY A 53 -10.36 -13.16 15.15
N ARG A 54 -10.48 -13.59 13.91
CA ARG A 54 -9.36 -13.52 12.95
C ARG A 54 -9.11 -12.07 12.53
N ARG A 55 -7.83 -11.74 12.39
CA ARG A 55 -7.32 -10.42 12.02
C ARG A 55 -6.44 -10.56 10.78
N LEU A 56 -7.06 -10.41 9.62
CA LEU A 56 -6.40 -10.51 8.32
C LEU A 56 -5.85 -9.14 7.92
N LEU A 57 -4.54 -9.06 7.77
CA LEU A 57 -3.85 -7.89 7.21
C LEU A 57 -3.49 -8.16 5.75
N ILE A 58 -3.88 -7.26 4.84
CA ILE A 58 -3.48 -7.30 3.43
C ILE A 58 -2.75 -6.00 3.10
N ALA A 59 -1.48 -6.07 2.72
CA ALA A 59 -0.69 -4.90 2.38
C ALA A 59 -0.05 -5.05 0.99
N HIS A 60 -0.11 -3.97 0.21
CA HIS A 60 0.49 -3.91 -1.11
C HIS A 60 1.74 -3.01 -1.10
N SER A 61 2.83 -3.51 -1.66
CA SER A 61 4.08 -2.76 -1.87
C SER A 61 4.57 -2.08 -0.59
N LEU A 62 4.60 -0.73 -0.55
CA LEU A 62 4.99 0.07 0.61
C LEU A 62 3.97 0.00 1.77
N GLY A 63 2.76 -0.48 1.53
CA GLY A 63 1.64 -0.43 2.47
C GLY A 63 1.96 -1.03 3.85
N LEU A 64 2.76 -2.10 3.90
CA LEU A 64 3.19 -2.69 5.17
C LEU A 64 3.88 -1.67 6.09
N HIS A 65 4.69 -0.78 5.53
CA HIS A 65 5.47 0.22 6.25
C HIS A 65 4.67 1.49 6.60
N LEU A 66 3.44 1.59 6.12
CA LEU A 66 2.54 2.73 6.37
C LEU A 66 1.54 2.47 7.50
N LEU A 67 1.50 1.22 7.99
CA LEU A 67 0.61 0.81 9.07
C LEU A 67 1.25 0.99 10.43
N PRO A 68 0.46 1.24 11.48
CA PRO A 68 0.95 1.16 12.86
C PRO A 68 1.49 -0.25 13.16
N SER A 69 2.60 -0.35 13.90
CA SER A 69 3.20 -1.64 14.26
C SER A 69 2.22 -2.53 15.02
N SER A 70 1.37 -1.94 15.87
CA SER A 70 0.33 -2.65 16.62
C SER A 70 -0.67 -3.40 15.72
N VAL A 71 -0.92 -2.92 14.51
CA VAL A 71 -1.77 -3.62 13.53
C VAL A 71 -1.08 -4.88 13.03
N LEU A 72 0.21 -4.78 12.69
CA LEU A 72 0.99 -5.93 12.22
C LEU A 72 1.23 -6.96 13.32
N GLU A 73 1.63 -6.52 14.51
CA GLU A 73 1.98 -7.39 15.64
C GLU A 73 0.81 -8.24 16.13
N THR A 74 -0.41 -7.75 15.97
CA THR A 74 -1.62 -8.43 16.44
C THR A 74 -2.46 -9.05 15.32
N ALA A 75 -1.99 -9.01 14.08
CA ALA A 75 -2.60 -9.75 12.97
C ALA A 75 -2.46 -11.26 13.19
N THR A 76 -3.51 -12.01 12.89
CA THR A 76 -3.46 -13.49 12.89
C THR A 76 -3.01 -14.05 11.55
N ASP A 77 -3.30 -13.32 10.49
CA ASP A 77 -3.00 -13.68 9.10
C ASP A 77 -2.47 -12.46 8.37
N VAL A 78 -1.41 -12.61 7.59
CA VAL A 78 -0.80 -11.52 6.82
C VAL A 78 -0.64 -11.94 5.37
N VAL A 79 -1.17 -11.13 4.46
CA VAL A 79 -1.00 -11.28 3.01
C VAL A 79 -0.22 -10.08 2.48
N LEU A 80 0.92 -10.35 1.88
CA LEU A 80 1.80 -9.34 1.29
C LEU A 80 1.80 -9.46 -0.22
N LEU A 81 1.36 -8.40 -0.90
CA LEU A 81 1.27 -8.33 -2.36
C LEU A 81 2.38 -7.41 -2.88
N GLY A 82 3.39 -7.98 -3.53
CA GLY A 82 4.53 -7.22 -4.05
C GLY A 82 5.22 -6.34 -3.00
N SER A 83 5.18 -6.74 -1.73
CA SER A 83 5.74 -6.00 -0.61
C SER A 83 7.20 -6.41 -0.33
N PHE A 84 7.85 -5.76 0.62
CA PHE A 84 9.26 -5.96 0.94
C PHE A 84 9.53 -5.66 2.42
N GLY A 85 10.54 -6.31 2.98
CA GLY A 85 11.02 -6.00 4.33
C GLY A 85 11.92 -4.75 4.35
N ARG A 86 12.85 -4.66 3.38
CA ARG A 86 13.72 -3.49 3.18
C ARG A 86 13.79 -3.16 1.69
N PHE A 87 13.33 -1.98 1.30
CA PHE A 87 13.33 -1.55 -0.09
C PHE A 87 14.73 -1.14 -0.58
N VAL A 88 15.48 -0.39 0.24
CA VAL A 88 16.82 0.06 -0.11
C VAL A 88 17.87 -0.76 0.65
N PRO A 89 18.66 -1.60 -0.03
CA PRO A 89 19.78 -2.27 0.58
C PRO A 89 20.78 -1.28 1.21
N SER A 90 21.37 -1.64 2.35
CA SER A 90 22.32 -0.78 3.05
C SER A 90 23.70 -0.73 2.39
N ASP A 91 23.99 -1.70 1.55
CA ASP A 91 25.25 -1.88 0.85
C ASP A 91 25.34 -1.07 -0.47
N ARG A 92 26.37 -1.39 -1.27
CA ARG A 92 26.63 -0.76 -2.57
C ARG A 92 25.47 -0.96 -3.56
N ALA A 93 24.73 -2.08 -3.48
CA ALA A 93 23.60 -2.37 -4.36
C ALA A 93 22.46 -1.36 -4.19
N GLY A 94 22.30 -0.78 -2.99
CA GLY A 94 21.29 0.26 -2.72
C GLY A 94 21.58 1.63 -3.34
N ARG A 95 22.79 1.86 -3.90
CA ARG A 95 23.17 3.18 -4.41
C ARG A 95 22.27 3.67 -5.53
N ALA A 96 22.00 2.84 -6.52
CA ALA A 96 21.15 3.20 -7.67
C ALA A 96 19.71 3.47 -7.23
N ILE A 97 19.19 2.67 -6.30
CA ILE A 97 17.84 2.85 -5.74
C ILE A 97 17.76 4.18 -4.98
N ARG A 98 18.75 4.50 -4.13
CA ARG A 98 18.79 5.80 -3.41
C ARG A 98 18.80 6.98 -4.38
N ALA A 99 19.61 6.92 -5.44
CA ALA A 99 19.66 7.95 -6.46
C ALA A 99 18.34 8.10 -7.20
N GLY A 100 17.68 6.97 -7.56
CA GLY A 100 16.35 6.97 -8.16
C GLY A 100 15.30 7.60 -7.27
N LEU A 101 15.28 7.25 -5.98
CA LEU A 101 14.35 7.84 -5.00
C LEU A 101 14.60 9.33 -4.79
N ALA A 102 15.86 9.77 -4.75
CA ALA A 102 16.20 11.19 -4.67
C ALA A 102 15.71 11.97 -5.90
N GLY A 103 15.85 11.38 -7.11
CA GLY A 103 15.30 11.96 -8.33
C GLY A 103 13.78 12.08 -8.30
N MET A 104 13.08 11.05 -7.84
CA MET A 104 11.62 11.08 -7.68
C MET A 104 11.20 12.14 -6.65
N ALA A 105 11.88 12.21 -5.50
CA ALA A 105 11.61 13.22 -4.48
C ALA A 105 11.79 14.64 -5.00
N SER A 106 12.82 14.90 -5.82
CA SER A 106 13.05 16.20 -6.45
C SER A 106 11.98 16.57 -7.49
N ALA A 107 11.37 15.58 -8.14
CA ALA A 107 10.31 15.80 -9.12
C ALA A 107 8.97 16.16 -8.47
N LEU A 108 8.71 15.69 -7.24
CA LEU A 108 7.46 15.99 -6.52
C LEU A 108 7.32 17.49 -6.27
N GLY A 109 6.16 18.05 -6.60
CA GLY A 109 5.88 19.49 -6.48
C GLY A 109 6.52 20.35 -7.58
N SER A 110 7.21 19.75 -8.56
CA SER A 110 7.80 20.44 -9.71
C SER A 110 7.00 20.21 -11.00
N SER A 111 7.40 20.87 -12.10
CA SER A 111 6.82 20.62 -13.43
C SER A 111 7.06 19.20 -13.94
N GLU A 112 8.02 18.47 -13.37
CA GLU A 112 8.36 17.09 -13.74
C GLU A 112 7.51 16.02 -13.02
N GLU A 113 6.72 16.42 -12.03
CA GLU A 113 5.95 15.48 -11.17
C GLU A 113 5.07 14.55 -11.98
N ARG A 114 4.25 15.10 -12.88
CA ARG A 114 3.33 14.32 -13.69
C ARG A 114 4.05 13.27 -14.53
N GLY A 115 5.09 13.66 -15.23
CA GLY A 115 5.88 12.75 -16.07
C GLY A 115 6.60 11.67 -15.25
N MET A 116 7.06 12.01 -14.05
CA MET A 116 7.67 11.05 -13.13
C MET A 116 6.64 10.02 -12.67
N LEU A 117 5.45 10.45 -12.24
CA LEU A 117 4.36 9.56 -11.79
C LEU A 117 3.88 8.65 -12.92
N GLU A 118 3.69 9.16 -14.14
CA GLU A 118 3.30 8.36 -15.30
C GLU A 118 4.33 7.26 -15.61
N ARG A 119 5.62 7.58 -15.57
CA ARG A 119 6.70 6.57 -15.75
C ARG A 119 6.70 5.52 -14.66
N PHE A 120 6.53 5.93 -13.41
CA PHE A 120 6.46 5.00 -12.28
C PHE A 120 5.27 4.04 -12.42
N LEU A 121 4.07 4.56 -12.65
CA LEU A 121 2.85 3.77 -12.77
C LEU A 121 2.89 2.84 -13.99
N THR A 122 3.44 3.30 -15.12
CA THR A 122 3.63 2.47 -16.32
C THR A 122 4.51 1.25 -16.02
N ARG A 123 5.59 1.44 -15.27
CA ARG A 123 6.47 0.32 -14.85
C ARG A 123 5.79 -0.59 -13.84
N ALA A 124 5.05 -0.02 -12.90
CA ALA A 124 4.33 -0.79 -11.88
C ALA A 124 3.21 -1.65 -12.48
N ALA A 125 2.59 -1.20 -13.57
CA ALA A 125 1.54 -1.93 -14.27
C ALA A 125 2.04 -3.12 -15.08
N GLN A 126 3.31 -3.14 -15.49
CA GLN A 126 3.86 -4.17 -16.39
C GLN A 126 3.59 -5.59 -15.89
N PRO A 127 3.28 -6.56 -16.77
CA PRO A 127 3.22 -6.44 -18.25
C PRO A 127 1.90 -5.83 -18.79
N LEU A 128 0.99 -5.42 -17.92
CA LEU A 128 -0.28 -4.81 -18.33
C LEU A 128 -0.09 -3.34 -18.74
N PRO A 129 -0.99 -2.78 -19.55
CA PRO A 129 -0.99 -1.36 -19.85
C PRO A 129 -1.40 -0.54 -18.61
N LEU A 130 -0.99 0.73 -18.56
CA LEU A 130 -1.32 1.64 -17.46
C LEU A 130 -2.84 1.76 -17.22
N SER A 131 -3.65 1.66 -18.27
CA SER A 131 -5.12 1.68 -18.16
C SER A 131 -5.72 0.51 -17.38
N ALA A 132 -4.92 -0.50 -17.03
CA ALA A 132 -5.36 -1.64 -16.20
C ALA A 132 -5.20 -1.39 -14.69
N LEU A 133 -4.56 -0.27 -14.29
CA LEU A 133 -4.48 0.20 -12.91
C LEU A 133 -5.68 1.10 -12.60
#